data_1e64ea9a90596f9aca03a2e26076c66d
#
_entry.id   1e64ea9a90596f9aca03a2e26076c66d
#
_cell.length_a   1.000
_cell.length_b   1.000
_cell.length_c   1.000
_cell.angle_alpha   90.00
_cell.angle_beta   90.00
_cell.angle_gamma   90.00
#
_symmetry.space_group_name_H-M   'P 1'
#
loop_
_entity.id
_entity.type
_entity.pdbx_description
1 polymer ?
#
loop_
_entity_poly.entity_id
_entity_poly.type
_entity_poly.pdbx_seq_one_letter_code
_entity_poly.pdbx_strand_id
1 'polypeptide(L)'
;AHMQGQASHHLVQTSIHSLSCMTHRGAIAADGKTGDGCGLLLALPQAFFRAVAQAELGVELNSLFAVGLVFLNTDTTLAAHAQRVLTTEIEKDGLSVVGWRVVPTDTSILGEIALRTLPVFNHIFVNAPESMDKAEFNRKLFLARRRAEKQLANDPLFYVTTLSSQVVSYKGLVMPSDLPRFYKDLDDERLASHIVVFHQ
;
A
#
# COMPACT_ATOMS: atom_id res chain seq x y z
N ALA A 1 -7.22 -5.70 16.87
CA ALA A 1 -8.59 -5.49 16.35
C ALA A 1 -9.48 -4.84 17.39
N HIS A 2 -10.43 -4.01 16.94
CA HIS A 2 -11.47 -3.47 17.81
C HIS A 2 -12.66 -4.44 17.83
N MET A 3 -13.07 -4.90 19.03
CA MET A 3 -14.08 -5.97 19.18
C MET A 3 -15.48 -5.58 18.63
N GLN A 4 -15.82 -4.29 18.64
CA GLN A 4 -17.09 -3.75 18.12
C GLN A 4 -16.95 -3.20 16.68
N GLY A 5 -15.82 -3.41 16.01
CA GLY A 5 -15.61 -2.97 14.63
C GLY A 5 -15.42 -1.46 14.43
N GLN A 6 -15.22 -0.69 15.50
CA GLN A 6 -14.98 0.75 15.37
C GLN A 6 -13.57 1.04 14.88
N ALA A 7 -13.47 1.79 13.79
CA ALA A 7 -12.19 2.24 13.26
C ALA A 7 -11.65 3.42 14.07
N SER A 8 -10.35 3.39 14.39
CA SER A 8 -9.66 4.50 15.05
C SER A 8 -8.21 4.60 14.61
N HIS A 9 -7.68 5.82 14.57
CA HIS A 9 -6.25 6.06 14.40
C HIS A 9 -5.45 5.56 15.62
N HIS A 10 -6.03 5.66 16.82
CA HIS A 10 -5.43 5.13 18.04
C HIS A 10 -5.08 3.64 17.94
N LEU A 11 -5.96 2.82 17.32
CA LEU A 11 -5.64 1.39 17.11
C LEU A 11 -4.45 1.21 16.16
N VAL A 12 -4.33 2.04 15.14
CA VAL A 12 -3.17 2.01 14.22
C VAL A 12 -1.89 2.34 14.98
N GLN A 13 -1.88 3.43 15.76
CA GLN A 13 -0.74 3.83 16.58
C GLN A 13 -0.36 2.77 17.64
N THR A 14 -1.34 2.17 18.30
CA THR A 14 -1.11 1.08 19.26
C THR A 14 -0.47 -0.14 18.57
N SER A 15 -0.91 -0.46 17.34
CA SER A 15 -0.34 -1.58 16.57
C SER A 15 1.09 -1.29 16.11
N ILE A 16 1.40 -0.05 15.72
CA ILE A 16 2.76 0.39 15.38
C ILE A 16 3.66 0.29 16.63
N HIS A 17 3.17 0.76 17.77
CA HIS A 17 3.91 0.63 19.03
C HIS A 17 4.18 -0.84 19.39
N SER A 18 3.17 -1.71 19.25
CA SER A 18 3.33 -3.15 19.50
C SER A 18 4.34 -3.79 18.54
N LEU A 19 4.32 -3.40 17.26
CA LEU A 19 5.31 -3.84 16.28
C LEU A 19 6.72 -3.38 16.68
N SER A 20 6.89 -2.14 17.14
CA SER A 20 8.18 -1.61 17.61
C SER A 20 8.74 -2.41 18.82
N CYS A 21 7.87 -2.90 19.69
CA CYS A 21 8.27 -3.76 20.81
C CYS A 21 8.78 -5.15 20.36
N MET A 22 8.54 -5.54 19.11
CA MET A 22 8.96 -6.83 18.54
C MET A 22 10.32 -6.76 17.83
N THR A 23 11.03 -5.64 17.86
CA THR A 23 12.32 -5.42 17.17
C THR A 23 13.36 -6.53 17.43
N HIS A 24 13.30 -7.17 18.61
CA HIS A 24 14.17 -8.29 18.96
C HIS A 24 13.91 -9.58 18.16
N ARG A 25 12.84 -9.64 17.37
CA ARG A 25 12.48 -10.78 16.51
C ARG A 25 13.02 -10.66 15.08
N GLY A 26 13.45 -9.48 14.69
CA GLY A 26 14.04 -9.23 13.38
C GLY A 26 15.56 -9.14 13.42
N ALA A 27 16.15 -9.15 12.22
CA ALA A 27 17.57 -8.92 12.04
C ALA A 27 17.85 -7.46 11.66
N ILE A 28 19.04 -7.00 12.02
CA ILE A 28 19.56 -5.71 11.61
C ILE A 28 20.75 -5.97 10.68
N ALA A 29 20.75 -5.37 9.51
CA ALA A 29 21.83 -5.51 8.55
C ALA A 29 23.13 -4.85 9.02
N ALA A 30 24.22 -5.08 8.31
CA ALA A 30 25.55 -4.60 8.65
C ALA A 30 25.69 -3.08 8.74
N ASP A 31 24.77 -2.31 8.10
CA ASP A 31 24.73 -0.86 8.18
C ASP A 31 24.10 -0.33 9.50
N GLY A 32 23.61 -1.22 10.36
CA GLY A 32 23.01 -0.89 11.65
C GLY A 32 21.66 -0.16 11.57
N LYS A 33 21.08 0.00 10.39
CA LYS A 33 19.84 0.75 10.14
C LYS A 33 18.81 -0.02 9.33
N THR A 34 19.25 -0.87 8.39
CA THR A 34 18.34 -1.66 7.55
C THR A 34 17.82 -2.85 8.35
N GLY A 35 16.50 -2.93 8.51
CA GLY A 35 15.84 -4.13 9.06
C GLY A 35 15.63 -5.19 7.98
N ASP A 36 15.32 -6.41 8.40
CA ASP A 36 14.96 -7.53 7.51
C ASP A 36 13.53 -7.39 6.94
N GLY A 37 12.83 -6.36 7.35
CA GLY A 37 11.52 -5.97 6.83
C GLY A 37 10.41 -6.08 7.87
N CYS A 38 9.54 -5.10 7.84
CA CYS A 38 8.32 -5.13 8.65
C CYS A 38 7.14 -4.55 7.86
N GLY A 39 5.95 -4.75 8.39
CA GLY A 39 4.76 -4.21 7.73
C GLY A 39 3.49 -4.28 8.55
N LEU A 40 2.52 -3.49 8.08
CA LEU A 40 1.16 -3.43 8.56
C LEU A 40 0.20 -3.83 7.45
N LEU A 41 -0.83 -4.58 7.77
CA LEU A 41 -2.02 -4.79 6.95
C LEU A 41 -3.22 -4.22 7.71
N LEU A 42 -3.89 -3.27 7.11
CA LEU A 42 -4.99 -2.51 7.69
C LEU A 42 -6.30 -2.87 6.99
N ALA A 43 -7.41 -2.96 7.72
CA ALA A 43 -8.71 -2.82 7.08
C ALA A 43 -8.76 -1.44 6.42
N LEU A 44 -9.23 -1.38 5.17
CA LEU A 44 -9.11 -0.19 4.31
C LEU A 44 -9.65 1.08 4.98
N PRO A 45 -8.80 2.11 5.22
CA PRO A 45 -9.20 3.39 5.80
C PRO A 45 -9.94 4.24 4.76
N GLN A 46 -11.22 3.97 4.54
CA GLN A 46 -11.99 4.58 3.44
C GLN A 46 -12.05 6.11 3.51
N ALA A 47 -12.25 6.69 4.70
CA ALA A 47 -12.32 8.14 4.86
C ALA A 47 -11.00 8.82 4.48
N PHE A 48 -9.87 8.23 4.88
CA PHE A 48 -8.54 8.71 4.51
C PHE A 48 -8.34 8.70 2.99
N PHE A 49 -8.58 7.55 2.34
CA PHE A 49 -8.33 7.43 0.91
C PHE A 49 -9.28 8.28 0.05
N ARG A 50 -10.54 8.48 0.48
CA ARG A 50 -11.44 9.42 -0.18
C ARG A 50 -10.92 10.85 -0.09
N ALA A 51 -10.48 11.28 1.08
CA ALA A 51 -9.94 12.61 1.28
C ALA A 51 -8.66 12.84 0.48
N VAL A 52 -7.77 11.86 0.44
CA VAL A 52 -6.51 11.92 -0.33
C VAL A 52 -6.78 11.93 -1.84
N ALA A 53 -7.66 11.07 -2.36
CA ALA A 53 -8.00 11.04 -3.77
C ALA A 53 -8.60 12.39 -4.23
N GLN A 54 -9.50 12.96 -3.42
CA GLN A 54 -10.07 14.27 -3.72
C GLN A 54 -9.02 15.40 -3.65
N ALA A 55 -8.20 15.42 -2.60
CA ALA A 55 -7.25 16.51 -2.37
C ALA A 55 -6.06 16.51 -3.34
N GLU A 56 -5.51 15.34 -3.65
CA GLU A 56 -4.27 15.21 -4.41
C GLU A 56 -4.50 14.92 -5.91
N LEU A 57 -5.61 14.24 -6.26
CA LEU A 57 -5.90 13.84 -7.63
C LEU A 57 -7.13 14.54 -8.22
N GLY A 58 -7.95 15.20 -7.39
CA GLY A 58 -9.19 15.84 -7.83
C GLY A 58 -10.26 14.83 -8.28
N VAL A 59 -10.19 13.57 -7.80
CA VAL A 59 -11.10 12.48 -8.21
C VAL A 59 -12.00 12.06 -7.06
N GLU A 60 -13.22 11.65 -7.41
CA GLU A 60 -14.18 11.08 -6.48
C GLU A 60 -14.17 9.55 -6.57
N LEU A 61 -14.15 8.90 -5.41
CA LEU A 61 -14.23 7.44 -5.32
C LEU A 61 -15.68 6.99 -5.14
N ASN A 62 -16.09 5.98 -5.93
CA ASN A 62 -17.41 5.36 -5.84
C ASN A 62 -17.68 4.76 -4.45
N SER A 63 -18.93 4.36 -4.18
CA SER A 63 -19.29 3.65 -2.93
C SER A 63 -18.42 2.42 -2.71
N LEU A 64 -18.18 1.65 -3.79
CA LEU A 64 -17.26 0.51 -3.82
C LEU A 64 -16.00 0.88 -4.63
N PHE A 65 -14.89 0.98 -3.94
CA PHE A 65 -13.57 1.26 -4.52
C PHE A 65 -12.49 0.39 -3.89
N ALA A 66 -11.35 0.30 -4.55
CA ALA A 66 -10.16 -0.38 -4.06
C ALA A 66 -8.95 0.54 -4.09
N VAL A 67 -8.00 0.24 -3.22
CA VAL A 67 -6.68 0.86 -3.22
C VAL A 67 -5.63 -0.25 -3.28
N GLY A 68 -4.60 -0.03 -4.09
CA GLY A 68 -3.41 -0.87 -4.10
C GLY A 68 -2.18 -0.10 -3.68
N LEU A 69 -1.29 -0.69 -2.89
CA LEU A 69 0.07 -0.21 -2.75
C LEU A 69 0.95 -1.00 -3.73
N VAL A 70 1.58 -0.26 -4.64
CA VAL A 70 2.41 -0.81 -5.74
C VAL A 70 3.82 -0.24 -5.63
N PHE A 71 4.81 -1.13 -5.69
CA PHE A 71 6.20 -0.78 -5.81
C PHE A 71 6.55 -0.72 -7.30
N LEU A 72 7.18 0.35 -7.71
CA LEU A 72 7.55 0.62 -9.09
C LEU A 72 9.07 0.79 -9.22
N ASN A 73 9.57 0.60 -10.41
CA ASN A 73 10.98 0.83 -10.72
C ASN A 73 11.35 2.32 -10.55
N THR A 74 12.59 2.58 -10.20
CA THR A 74 13.14 3.94 -10.13
C THR A 74 13.41 4.53 -11.51
N ASP A 75 13.57 3.70 -12.55
CA ASP A 75 13.54 4.14 -13.94
C ASP A 75 12.12 4.56 -14.32
N THR A 76 11.97 5.82 -14.68
CA THR A 76 10.66 6.42 -14.98
C THR A 76 9.95 5.77 -16.17
N THR A 77 10.69 5.25 -17.14
CA THR A 77 10.14 4.56 -18.31
C THR A 77 9.57 3.20 -17.91
N LEU A 78 10.29 2.44 -17.09
CA LEU A 78 9.84 1.16 -16.56
C LEU A 78 8.65 1.36 -15.61
N ALA A 79 8.71 2.36 -14.73
CA ALA A 79 7.59 2.71 -13.85
C ALA A 79 6.32 3.06 -14.63
N ALA A 80 6.42 3.93 -15.63
CA ALA A 80 5.30 4.31 -16.49
C ALA A 80 4.78 3.10 -17.30
N HIS A 81 5.65 2.21 -17.75
CA HIS A 81 5.24 0.96 -18.41
C HIS A 81 4.45 0.07 -17.46
N ALA A 82 4.95 -0.14 -16.25
CA ALA A 82 4.27 -0.97 -15.24
C ALA A 82 2.90 -0.40 -14.84
N GLN A 83 2.80 0.92 -14.67
CA GLN A 83 1.52 1.59 -14.43
C GLN A 83 0.52 1.35 -15.56
N ARG A 84 0.95 1.51 -16.83
CA ARG A 84 0.08 1.26 -18.00
C ARG A 84 -0.38 -0.20 -18.07
N VAL A 85 0.53 -1.15 -17.86
CA VAL A 85 0.19 -2.58 -17.88
C VAL A 85 -0.85 -2.90 -16.82
N LEU A 86 -0.62 -2.49 -15.56
CA LEU A 86 -1.57 -2.78 -14.47
C LEU A 86 -2.92 -2.07 -14.71
N THR A 87 -2.91 -0.82 -15.14
CA THR A 87 -4.13 -0.08 -15.51
C THR A 87 -4.91 -0.81 -16.60
N THR A 88 -4.25 -1.19 -17.69
CA THR A 88 -4.88 -1.89 -18.81
C THR A 88 -5.49 -3.23 -18.36
N GLU A 89 -4.78 -4.01 -17.53
CA GLU A 89 -5.30 -5.29 -17.05
C GLU A 89 -6.52 -5.14 -16.12
N ILE A 90 -6.58 -4.05 -15.33
CA ILE A 90 -7.74 -3.72 -14.50
C ILE A 90 -8.93 -3.30 -15.37
N GLU A 91 -8.69 -2.43 -16.35
CA GLU A 91 -9.75 -1.89 -17.21
C GLU A 91 -10.35 -2.93 -18.18
N LYS A 92 -9.61 -3.97 -18.57
CA LYS A 92 -10.12 -5.12 -19.36
C LYS A 92 -11.28 -5.84 -18.67
N ASP A 93 -11.35 -5.81 -17.34
CA ASP A 93 -12.41 -6.43 -16.55
C ASP A 93 -13.60 -5.49 -16.27
N GLY A 94 -13.63 -4.30 -16.92
CA GLY A 94 -14.69 -3.31 -16.77
C GLY A 94 -14.60 -2.50 -15.48
N LEU A 95 -13.42 -2.45 -14.86
CA LEU A 95 -13.12 -1.63 -13.70
C LEU A 95 -12.52 -0.28 -14.18
N SER A 96 -12.57 0.75 -13.34
CA SER A 96 -12.06 2.08 -13.70
C SER A 96 -10.88 2.48 -12.81
N VAL A 97 -9.69 2.61 -13.39
CA VAL A 97 -8.55 3.21 -12.69
C VAL A 97 -8.71 4.73 -12.73
N VAL A 98 -8.93 5.32 -11.56
CA VAL A 98 -9.20 6.77 -11.45
C VAL A 98 -7.98 7.59 -11.09
N GLY A 99 -6.89 6.97 -10.71
CA GLY A 99 -5.65 7.69 -10.50
C GLY A 99 -4.52 6.88 -9.86
N TRP A 100 -3.33 7.46 -9.96
CA TRP A 100 -2.11 7.01 -9.32
C TRP A 100 -1.55 8.14 -8.46
N ARG A 101 -1.14 7.83 -7.23
CA ARG A 101 -0.59 8.77 -6.26
C ARG A 101 0.78 8.29 -5.81
N VAL A 102 1.77 9.16 -5.83
CA VAL A 102 3.04 8.86 -5.15
C VAL A 102 2.82 8.89 -3.65
N VAL A 103 3.17 7.81 -2.95
CA VAL A 103 3.05 7.74 -1.50
C VAL A 103 4.15 8.59 -0.85
N PRO A 104 3.82 9.54 0.03
CA PRO A 104 4.82 10.36 0.67
C PRO A 104 5.66 9.53 1.65
N THR A 105 6.97 9.48 1.40
CA THR A 105 7.94 8.74 2.21
C THR A 105 9.11 9.62 2.63
N ASP A 106 9.72 9.30 3.77
CA ASP A 106 10.97 9.88 4.22
C ASP A 106 12.11 8.86 4.09
N THR A 107 12.89 8.99 3.05
CA THR A 107 14.01 8.08 2.78
C THR A 107 15.27 8.39 3.59
N SER A 108 15.34 9.54 4.26
CA SER A 108 16.51 9.97 5.05
C SER A 108 16.81 9.07 6.24
N ILE A 109 15.82 8.32 6.71
CA ILE A 109 15.93 7.41 7.84
C ILE A 109 16.43 6.01 7.48
N LEU A 110 16.46 5.68 6.16
CA LEU A 110 16.82 4.35 5.69
C LEU A 110 18.34 4.11 5.76
N GLY A 111 18.71 2.85 5.96
CA GLY A 111 20.08 2.38 5.82
C GLY A 111 20.51 2.26 4.36
N GLU A 112 21.83 2.27 4.11
CA GLU A 112 22.38 2.20 2.76
C GLU A 112 21.95 0.94 1.99
N ILE A 113 21.79 -0.19 2.70
CA ILE A 113 21.39 -1.44 2.07
C ILE A 113 19.95 -1.35 1.56
N ALA A 114 19.02 -0.77 2.35
CA ALA A 114 17.64 -0.54 1.93
C ALA A 114 17.55 0.45 0.76
N LEU A 115 18.37 1.51 0.77
CA LEU A 115 18.41 2.53 -0.30
C LEU A 115 18.81 1.95 -1.66
N ARG A 116 19.68 0.93 -1.69
CA ARG A 116 20.14 0.31 -2.96
C ARG A 116 19.04 -0.39 -3.75
N THR A 117 18.00 -0.85 -3.06
CA THR A 117 16.88 -1.61 -3.65
C THR A 117 15.54 -0.90 -3.43
N LEU A 118 15.58 0.39 -3.10
CA LEU A 118 14.39 1.16 -2.79
C LEU A 118 13.55 1.38 -4.05
N PRO A 119 12.29 0.90 -4.10
CA PRO A 119 11.38 1.21 -5.19
C PRO A 119 10.69 2.57 -5.00
N VAL A 120 9.96 3.00 -6.01
CA VAL A 120 9.00 4.10 -5.88
C VAL A 120 7.66 3.51 -5.40
N PHE A 121 7.06 4.11 -4.37
CA PHE A 121 5.80 3.66 -3.78
C PHE A 121 4.63 4.45 -4.34
N ASN A 122 3.68 3.76 -4.95
CA ASN A 122 2.49 4.41 -5.47
C ASN A 122 1.21 3.74 -4.96
N HIS A 123 0.19 4.56 -4.67
CA HIS A 123 -1.17 4.06 -4.58
C HIS A 123 -1.82 4.08 -5.96
N ILE A 124 -2.56 3.02 -6.28
CA ILE A 124 -3.50 2.97 -7.40
C ILE A 124 -4.93 2.99 -6.82
N PHE A 125 -5.80 3.81 -7.40
CA PHE A 125 -7.21 3.90 -7.02
C PHE A 125 -8.08 3.33 -8.12
N VAL A 126 -9.00 2.44 -7.74
CA VAL A 126 -9.88 1.73 -8.69
C VAL A 126 -11.32 1.82 -8.22
N ASN A 127 -12.21 2.30 -9.09
CA ASN A 127 -13.64 2.30 -8.85
C ASN A 127 -14.29 1.03 -9.46
N ALA A 128 -15.22 0.44 -8.72
CA ALA A 128 -16.13 -0.57 -9.25
C ALA A 128 -17.31 0.10 -9.96
N PRO A 129 -17.89 -0.54 -11.02
CA PRO A 129 -19.22 -0.17 -11.50
C PRO A 129 -20.29 -0.31 -10.39
N GLU A 130 -21.34 0.52 -10.41
CA GLU A 130 -22.38 0.53 -9.38
C GLU A 130 -23.11 -0.82 -9.21
N SER A 131 -23.24 -1.59 -10.30
CA SER A 131 -23.92 -2.88 -10.31
C SER A 131 -23.07 -4.06 -9.80
N MET A 132 -21.78 -3.83 -9.53
CA MET A 132 -20.84 -4.90 -9.16
C MET A 132 -20.83 -5.15 -7.66
N ASP A 133 -20.92 -6.42 -7.27
CA ASP A 133 -20.75 -6.81 -5.88
C ASP A 133 -19.27 -6.84 -5.45
N LYS A 134 -19.06 -6.80 -4.14
CA LYS A 134 -17.72 -6.74 -3.54
C LYS A 134 -16.86 -7.98 -3.82
N ALA A 135 -17.48 -9.16 -3.88
CA ALA A 135 -16.76 -10.42 -4.11
C ALA A 135 -16.26 -10.49 -5.55
N GLU A 136 -17.13 -10.16 -6.51
CA GLU A 136 -16.76 -10.06 -7.92
C GLU A 136 -15.65 -9.01 -8.14
N PHE A 137 -15.80 -7.84 -7.54
CA PHE A 137 -14.81 -6.78 -7.64
C PHE A 137 -13.42 -7.24 -7.19
N ASN A 138 -13.31 -7.81 -5.97
CA ASN A 138 -12.01 -8.27 -5.48
C ASN A 138 -11.44 -9.44 -6.30
N ARG A 139 -12.30 -10.32 -6.84
CA ARG A 139 -11.87 -11.40 -7.74
C ARG A 139 -11.27 -10.85 -9.03
N LYS A 140 -11.90 -9.84 -9.65
CA LYS A 140 -11.40 -9.17 -10.87
C LYS A 140 -10.07 -8.46 -10.60
N LEU A 141 -9.95 -7.72 -9.49
CA LEU A 141 -8.70 -7.09 -9.06
C LEU A 141 -7.56 -8.10 -8.91
N PHE A 142 -7.85 -9.25 -8.29
CA PHE A 142 -6.87 -10.33 -8.14
C PHE A 142 -6.42 -10.88 -9.50
N LEU A 143 -7.33 -11.16 -10.42
CA LEU A 143 -7.01 -11.67 -11.75
C LEU A 143 -6.21 -10.65 -12.57
N ALA A 144 -6.61 -9.38 -12.56
CA ALA A 144 -5.89 -8.29 -13.23
C ALA A 144 -4.46 -8.16 -12.70
N ARG A 145 -4.29 -8.16 -11.37
CA ARG A 145 -2.99 -8.18 -10.71
C ARG A 145 -2.13 -9.33 -11.20
N ARG A 146 -2.64 -10.57 -11.20
CA ARG A 146 -1.87 -11.76 -11.62
C ARG A 146 -1.44 -11.70 -13.07
N ARG A 147 -2.30 -11.15 -13.97
CA ARG A 147 -1.94 -10.95 -15.38
C ARG A 147 -0.86 -9.90 -15.55
N ALA A 148 -0.95 -8.78 -14.82
CA ALA A 148 0.08 -7.75 -14.83
C ALA A 148 1.42 -8.25 -14.28
N GLU A 149 1.43 -8.95 -13.14
CA GLU A 149 2.63 -9.56 -12.55
C GLU A 149 3.32 -10.52 -13.52
N LYS A 150 2.55 -11.30 -14.30
CA LYS A 150 3.10 -12.20 -15.32
C LYS A 150 3.77 -11.44 -16.47
N GLN A 151 3.19 -10.33 -16.93
CA GLN A 151 3.75 -9.51 -18.01
C GLN A 151 5.00 -8.76 -17.56
N LEU A 152 5.05 -8.37 -16.28
CA LEU A 152 6.13 -7.57 -15.69
C LEU A 152 7.14 -8.41 -14.90
N ALA A 153 7.17 -9.73 -15.12
CA ALA A 153 8.04 -10.66 -14.39
C ALA A 153 9.54 -10.35 -14.49
N ASN A 154 9.95 -9.61 -15.51
CA ASN A 154 11.34 -9.19 -15.72
C ASN A 154 11.72 -7.88 -15.02
N ASP A 155 10.74 -7.17 -14.41
CA ASP A 155 11.02 -5.98 -13.59
C ASP A 155 11.15 -6.38 -12.11
N PRO A 156 12.37 -6.43 -11.56
CA PRO A 156 12.60 -6.92 -10.19
C PRO A 156 12.05 -5.99 -9.11
N LEU A 157 11.74 -4.74 -9.44
CA LEU A 157 11.19 -3.75 -8.51
C LEU A 157 9.67 -3.64 -8.58
N PHE A 158 9.03 -4.22 -9.62
CA PHE A 158 7.57 -4.23 -9.70
C PHE A 158 6.98 -5.23 -8.72
N TYR A 159 6.20 -4.72 -7.79
CA TYR A 159 5.51 -5.56 -6.82
C TYR A 159 4.21 -4.92 -6.35
N VAL A 160 3.10 -5.66 -6.46
CA VAL A 160 1.81 -5.23 -5.91
C VAL A 160 1.66 -5.82 -4.50
N THR A 161 1.79 -5.00 -3.47
CA THR A 161 1.69 -5.48 -2.08
C THR A 161 0.26 -5.85 -1.72
N THR A 162 -0.67 -4.96 -2.04
CA THR A 162 -2.13 -5.16 -1.95
C THR A 162 -2.80 -4.48 -3.13
N LEU A 163 -3.96 -5.00 -3.52
CA LEU A 163 -4.92 -4.36 -4.43
C LEU A 163 -6.30 -4.89 -4.03
N SER A 164 -7.04 -4.14 -3.21
CA SER A 164 -8.24 -4.65 -2.57
C SER A 164 -9.20 -3.54 -2.16
N SER A 165 -10.50 -3.86 -2.13
CA SER A 165 -11.52 -3.01 -1.52
C SER A 165 -11.65 -3.19 0.00
N GLN A 166 -10.86 -4.07 0.60
CA GLN A 166 -10.99 -4.47 2.00
C GLN A 166 -9.79 -4.10 2.85
N VAL A 167 -8.59 -4.20 2.30
CA VAL A 167 -7.34 -4.04 3.03
C VAL A 167 -6.31 -3.24 2.22
N VAL A 168 -5.40 -2.62 2.94
CA VAL A 168 -4.19 -1.99 2.39
C VAL A 168 -3.01 -2.36 3.26
N SER A 169 -1.83 -2.53 2.67
CA SER A 169 -0.60 -2.79 3.41
C SER A 169 0.40 -1.65 3.26
N TYR A 170 1.19 -1.44 4.30
CA TYR A 170 2.40 -0.61 4.31
C TYR A 170 3.55 -1.50 4.78
N LYS A 171 4.58 -1.68 3.97
CA LYS A 171 5.71 -2.55 4.30
C LYS A 171 7.00 -2.10 3.62
N GLY A 172 8.15 -2.48 4.18
CA GLY A 172 9.44 -2.15 3.59
C GLY A 172 10.61 -2.73 4.39
N LEU A 173 11.82 -2.58 3.85
CA LEU A 173 13.08 -2.90 4.51
C LEU A 173 13.44 -1.77 5.49
N VAL A 174 12.63 -1.63 6.51
CA VAL A 174 12.71 -0.56 7.52
C VAL A 174 12.56 -1.17 8.90
N MET A 175 13.19 -0.54 9.90
CA MET A 175 13.00 -0.95 11.29
C MET A 175 11.56 -0.66 11.73
N PRO A 176 10.98 -1.50 12.59
CA PRO A 176 9.62 -1.30 13.10
C PRO A 176 9.34 0.08 13.69
N SER A 177 10.30 0.64 14.44
CA SER A 177 10.21 1.99 15.01
C SER A 177 10.20 3.10 13.98
N ASP A 178 10.73 2.83 12.79
CA ASP A 178 10.89 3.81 11.73
C ASP A 178 9.77 3.74 10.68
N LEU A 179 8.98 2.68 10.67
CA LEU A 179 7.88 2.49 9.70
C LEU A 179 6.91 3.70 9.64
N PRO A 180 6.43 4.29 10.77
CA PRO A 180 5.57 5.48 10.71
C PRO A 180 6.32 6.72 10.25
N ARG A 181 7.62 6.83 10.54
CA ARG A 181 8.45 7.94 10.06
C ARG A 181 8.69 7.83 8.54
N PHE A 182 8.81 6.59 8.05
CA PHE A 182 8.99 6.31 6.63
C PHE A 182 7.73 6.64 5.81
N TYR A 183 6.59 6.07 6.17
CA TYR A 183 5.32 6.33 5.50
C TYR A 183 4.56 7.46 6.19
N LYS A 184 4.59 8.68 5.62
CA LYS A 184 3.92 9.86 6.21
C LYS A 184 2.41 9.68 6.36
N ASP A 185 1.78 8.85 5.53
CA ASP A 185 0.36 8.53 5.64
C ASP A 185 -0.01 7.94 7.01
N LEU A 186 0.91 7.22 7.66
CA LEU A 186 0.65 6.57 8.95
C LEU A 186 0.52 7.56 10.12
N ASP A 187 0.94 8.81 9.95
CA ASP A 187 0.77 9.89 10.93
C ASP A 187 -0.55 10.67 10.75
N ASP A 188 -1.26 10.43 9.64
CA ASP A 188 -2.53 11.13 9.39
C ASP A 188 -3.66 10.58 10.26
N GLU A 189 -4.27 11.43 11.10
CA GLU A 189 -5.35 11.04 12.03
C GLU A 189 -6.58 10.43 11.33
N ARG A 190 -6.79 10.74 10.04
CA ARG A 190 -7.86 10.17 9.22
C ARG A 190 -7.58 8.73 8.81
N LEU A 191 -6.32 8.28 8.89
CA LEU A 191 -5.94 6.88 8.63
C LEU A 191 -6.33 6.02 9.84
N ALA A 192 -7.61 5.66 9.88
CA ALA A 192 -8.24 4.91 10.95
C ALA A 192 -8.63 3.50 10.47
N SER A 193 -8.40 2.49 11.31
CA SER A 193 -8.73 1.10 11.00
C SER A 193 -9.31 0.40 12.23
N HIS A 194 -10.17 -0.61 12.01
CA HIS A 194 -10.72 -1.46 13.07
C HIS A 194 -9.96 -2.79 13.22
N ILE A 195 -9.13 -3.14 12.23
CA ILE A 195 -8.25 -4.32 12.28
C ILE A 195 -6.89 -3.91 11.73
N VAL A 196 -5.85 -4.24 12.48
CA VAL A 196 -4.45 -4.13 12.05
C VAL A 196 -3.76 -5.47 12.31
N VAL A 197 -3.14 -6.02 11.29
CA VAL A 197 -2.23 -7.16 11.37
C VAL A 197 -0.84 -6.64 11.06
N PHE A 198 0.15 -7.05 11.82
CA PHE A 198 1.53 -6.62 11.63
C PHE A 198 2.49 -7.80 11.75
N HIS A 199 3.65 -7.64 11.13
CA HIS A 199 4.74 -8.63 11.16
C HIS A 199 6.10 -7.95 11.15
N GLN A 200 7.05 -8.66 11.67
CA GLN A 200 8.49 -8.42 11.56
C GLN A 200 9.16 -9.70 11.17
#